data_127e0a2b822f135f080042e4c4fbd6f9
#
_entry.id   127e0a2b822f135f080042e4c4fbd6f9
#
_cell.length_a   1.000
_cell.length_b   1.000
_cell.length_c   1.000
_cell.angle_alpha   90.00
_cell.angle_beta   90.00
_cell.angle_gamma   90.00
#
_symmetry.space_group_name_H-M   'P 1'
#
loop_
_entity.id
_entity.type
_entity.pdbx_description
1 polymer ?
#
loop_
_entity_poly.entity_id
_entity_poly.type
_entity_poly.pdbx_seq_one_letter_code
_entity_poly.pdbx_strand_id
1 'polypeptide(L)'
;THLFLMDIGIWILSDRAVEVLMKRSLKEGTNDISYYDLYSDYGLALGEHPQTTDDEVNKLSVAILPLPGGEFYHFGTSRELISSTLAIQDKVRDQRRIMHRKVKPNPAIFIQNSFTQVKLSAENANLWIENSHVGEGWKLGSRQIITGVPENHWNINLPDGVCIDIVPMGDAAFVARPYGLDDVFKGDLRNDSTTYLGNSFTQWMKEREIGLEDIKGRTDDLQAAPVFPVTTSIEELGILIRWMTAEPQLKEGKELWLRAEKLSADEISAQANLERLYAQRSAFRRDNWKGLSANYEKSVFYQLDLQDAANEFVRLNLDVPAVLKEDA
;
A
#
# COMPACT_ATOMS: atom_id res chain seq x y z
N THR A 1 4.37 35.22 -16.48
CA THR A 1 4.66 33.98 -15.70
C THR A 1 3.87 34.06 -14.41
N HIS A 2 2.95 33.14 -14.21
CA HIS A 2 2.19 33.05 -12.96
C HIS A 2 2.98 32.10 -12.05
N LEU A 3 3.39 32.60 -10.88
CA LEU A 3 3.94 31.79 -9.83
C LEU A 3 2.77 31.27 -9.00
N PHE A 4 2.76 29.97 -8.75
CA PHE A 4 1.82 29.34 -7.83
C PHE A 4 2.59 28.59 -6.74
N LEU A 5 1.99 28.47 -5.57
CA LEU A 5 2.49 27.67 -4.48
C LEU A 5 1.80 26.30 -4.53
N MET A 6 2.58 25.23 -4.33
CA MET A 6 2.03 23.90 -4.19
C MET A 6 1.59 23.71 -2.74
N ASP A 7 0.33 23.34 -2.55
CA ASP A 7 -0.17 22.94 -1.24
C ASP A 7 0.43 21.58 -0.86
N ILE A 8 0.97 21.49 0.34
CA ILE A 8 1.55 20.28 0.91
C ILE A 8 0.58 19.51 1.82
N GLY A 9 -0.70 19.90 1.82
CA GLY A 9 -1.75 19.23 2.59
C GLY A 9 -1.71 19.51 4.11
N ILE A 10 -1.03 20.57 4.56
CA ILE A 10 -0.98 20.96 5.97
C ILE A 10 -1.85 22.19 6.20
N TRP A 11 -2.88 22.03 7.02
CA TRP A 11 -3.80 23.07 7.41
C TRP A 11 -3.76 23.32 8.90
N ILE A 12 -3.60 24.56 9.30
CA ILE A 12 -3.69 24.99 10.70
C ILE A 12 -4.98 25.78 10.82
N LEU A 13 -5.96 25.25 11.51
CA LEU A 13 -7.29 25.79 11.62
C LEU A 13 -7.52 26.37 13.02
N SER A 14 -8.17 27.55 13.08
CA SER A 14 -8.69 28.08 14.34
C SER A 14 -9.94 27.30 14.77
N ASP A 15 -10.31 27.38 16.05
CA ASP A 15 -11.54 26.78 16.58
C ASP A 15 -12.77 27.20 15.74
N ARG A 16 -12.85 28.47 15.35
CA ARG A 16 -13.93 28.97 14.51
C ARG A 16 -13.94 28.32 13.13
N ALA A 17 -12.77 28.11 12.53
CA ALA A 17 -12.66 27.45 11.23
C ALA A 17 -13.08 25.96 11.33
N VAL A 18 -12.69 25.29 12.42
CA VAL A 18 -13.10 23.90 12.69
C VAL A 18 -14.62 23.80 12.89
N GLU A 19 -15.24 24.70 13.66
CA GLU A 19 -16.69 24.75 13.83
C GLU A 19 -17.44 24.86 12.49
N VAL A 20 -16.99 25.77 11.63
CA VAL A 20 -17.60 25.96 10.29
C VAL A 20 -17.43 24.72 9.44
N LEU A 21 -16.21 24.12 9.42
CA LEU A 21 -15.92 22.93 8.66
C LEU A 21 -16.78 21.73 9.13
N MET A 22 -16.87 21.51 10.43
CA MET A 22 -17.72 20.46 11.00
C MET A 22 -19.20 20.66 10.65
N LYS A 23 -19.70 21.90 10.74
CA LYS A 23 -21.08 22.23 10.36
C LYS A 23 -21.36 21.89 8.88
N ARG A 24 -20.42 22.14 7.99
CA ARG A 24 -20.54 21.81 6.55
C ARG A 24 -20.43 20.32 6.25
N SER A 25 -19.74 19.58 7.13
CA SER A 25 -19.59 18.12 7.02
C SER A 25 -20.79 17.34 7.55
N LEU A 26 -21.86 18.01 7.98
CA LEU A 26 -23.11 17.38 8.43
C LEU A 26 -24.25 17.69 7.45
N LYS A 27 -25.15 16.74 7.26
CA LYS A 27 -26.41 16.99 6.55
C LYS A 27 -27.28 17.92 7.37
N GLU A 28 -27.91 18.87 6.70
CA GLU A 28 -28.77 19.85 7.34
C GLU A 28 -29.89 19.18 8.18
N GLY A 29 -29.97 19.56 9.44
CA GLY A 29 -30.97 19.06 10.38
C GLY A 29 -30.77 17.62 10.89
N THR A 30 -29.63 17.00 10.61
CA THR A 30 -29.28 15.67 11.10
C THR A 30 -27.87 15.64 11.67
N ASN A 31 -27.50 14.51 12.30
CA ASN A 31 -26.11 14.23 12.69
C ASN A 31 -25.39 13.32 11.67
N ASP A 32 -25.99 13.11 10.50
CA ASP A 32 -25.39 12.29 9.46
C ASP A 32 -24.27 13.06 8.77
N ILE A 33 -23.18 12.36 8.48
CA ILE A 33 -22.04 12.92 7.75
C ILE A 33 -22.45 13.19 6.29
N SER A 34 -22.06 14.35 5.78
CA SER A 34 -22.13 14.73 4.38
C SER A 34 -20.74 14.92 3.82
N TYR A 35 -20.54 14.52 2.57
CA TYR A 35 -19.28 14.81 1.89
C TYR A 35 -19.13 16.32 1.71
N TYR A 36 -18.00 16.85 2.15
CA TYR A 36 -17.60 18.24 1.98
C TYR A 36 -16.09 18.26 1.75
N ASP A 37 -15.67 18.64 0.55
CA ASP A 37 -14.28 18.54 0.14
C ASP A 37 -13.44 19.72 0.67
N LEU A 38 -12.32 19.41 1.32
CA LEU A 38 -11.44 20.41 1.93
C LEU A 38 -10.81 21.36 0.90
N TYR A 39 -10.60 20.91 -0.33
CA TYR A 39 -9.96 21.70 -1.39
C TYR A 39 -10.97 22.36 -2.30
N SER A 40 -11.90 21.60 -2.87
CA SER A 40 -12.85 22.08 -3.86
C SER A 40 -14.05 22.84 -3.27
N ASP A 41 -14.45 22.54 -2.02
CA ASP A 41 -15.55 23.24 -1.37
C ASP A 41 -15.04 24.31 -0.39
N TYR A 42 -14.28 23.87 0.63
CA TYR A 42 -13.78 24.78 1.66
C TYR A 42 -12.66 25.68 1.15
N GLY A 43 -11.65 25.13 0.49
CA GLY A 43 -10.48 25.87 0.01
C GLY A 43 -10.83 26.93 -1.03
N LEU A 44 -11.74 26.62 -1.96
CA LEU A 44 -12.18 27.59 -2.98
C LEU A 44 -13.09 28.70 -2.43
N ALA A 45 -13.63 28.53 -1.22
CA ALA A 45 -14.41 29.56 -0.52
C ALA A 45 -13.54 30.46 0.36
N LEU A 46 -12.24 30.18 0.51
CA LEU A 46 -11.31 30.99 1.30
C LEU A 46 -10.60 32.08 0.48
N GLY A 47 -10.06 33.09 1.16
CA GLY A 47 -9.21 34.13 0.58
C GLY A 47 -9.95 35.38 0.15
N GLU A 48 -9.20 36.33 -0.46
CA GLU A 48 -9.73 37.65 -0.87
C GLU A 48 -10.62 37.55 -2.11
N HIS A 49 -10.46 36.52 -2.93
CA HIS A 49 -11.21 36.32 -4.17
C HIS A 49 -11.75 34.89 -4.22
N PRO A 50 -12.72 34.56 -3.33
CA PRO A 50 -13.26 33.20 -3.27
C PRO A 50 -13.99 32.85 -4.58
N GLN A 51 -13.79 31.63 -5.04
CA GLN A 51 -14.45 31.13 -6.25
C GLN A 51 -15.79 30.45 -5.93
N THR A 52 -15.99 30.06 -4.68
CA THR A 52 -17.24 29.45 -4.18
C THR A 52 -17.88 30.40 -3.15
N THR A 53 -19.17 30.58 -3.23
CA THR A 53 -19.91 31.43 -2.27
C THR A 53 -20.31 30.58 -1.05
N ASP A 54 -19.76 30.93 0.10
CA ASP A 54 -20.17 30.42 1.41
C ASP A 54 -19.97 31.55 2.43
N ASP A 55 -21.07 32.17 2.88
CA ASP A 55 -21.01 33.33 3.74
C ASP A 55 -20.28 33.20 5.05
N GLU A 56 -20.18 31.98 5.59
CA GLU A 56 -19.42 31.70 6.83
C GLU A 56 -17.95 31.45 6.54
N VAL A 57 -17.64 30.68 5.50
CA VAL A 57 -16.26 30.38 5.09
C VAL A 57 -15.58 31.60 4.50
N ASN A 58 -16.28 32.37 3.65
CA ASN A 58 -15.75 33.60 3.04
C ASN A 58 -15.32 34.66 4.08
N LYS A 59 -15.85 34.61 5.32
CA LYS A 59 -15.50 35.51 6.42
C LYS A 59 -14.28 35.05 7.25
N LEU A 60 -13.78 33.87 6.99
CA LEU A 60 -12.60 33.37 7.69
C LEU A 60 -11.34 34.04 7.14
N SER A 61 -10.45 34.42 8.03
CA SER A 61 -9.13 34.90 7.62
C SER A 61 -8.25 33.73 7.21
N VAL A 62 -7.47 33.94 6.14
CA VAL A 62 -6.52 32.93 5.68
C VAL A 62 -5.12 33.53 5.52
N ALA A 63 -4.11 32.77 5.85
CA ALA A 63 -2.72 33.12 5.58
C ALA A 63 -2.01 31.91 4.95
N ILE A 64 -1.26 32.16 3.89
CA ILE A 64 -0.41 31.16 3.26
C ILE A 64 0.99 31.29 3.85
N LEU A 65 1.51 30.20 4.41
CA LEU A 65 2.85 30.13 5.01
C LEU A 65 3.78 29.42 4.01
N PRO A 66 4.58 30.16 3.22
CA PRO A 66 5.51 29.56 2.31
C PRO A 66 6.67 28.88 3.07
N LEU A 67 7.09 27.71 2.62
CA LEU A 67 8.25 26.97 3.11
C LEU A 67 9.43 27.17 2.14
N PRO A 68 10.24 28.23 2.32
CA PRO A 68 11.38 28.46 1.45
C PRO A 68 12.41 27.35 1.61
N GLY A 69 12.87 26.77 0.49
CA GLY A 69 13.83 25.67 0.49
C GLY A 69 13.24 24.34 0.93
N GLY A 70 11.93 24.23 1.09
CA GLY A 70 11.25 22.98 1.36
C GLY A 70 11.25 22.07 0.12
N GLU A 71 11.22 20.77 0.37
CA GLU A 71 11.04 19.74 -0.64
C GLU A 71 9.80 18.91 -0.27
N PHE A 72 9.06 18.47 -1.28
CA PHE A 72 7.84 17.70 -1.07
C PHE A 72 7.98 16.30 -1.66
N TYR A 73 7.91 15.29 -0.79
CA TYR A 73 7.93 13.88 -1.16
C TYR A 73 6.57 13.28 -0.87
N HIS A 74 5.80 13.06 -1.93
CA HIS A 74 4.44 12.59 -1.84
C HIS A 74 4.37 11.07 -1.80
N PHE A 75 3.45 10.53 -1.00
CA PHE A 75 3.14 9.10 -0.86
C PHE A 75 1.64 8.86 -1.07
N GLY A 76 1.00 9.65 -1.91
CA GLY A 76 -0.45 9.61 -2.14
C GLY A 76 -0.90 8.46 -3.04
N THR A 77 0.02 7.86 -3.78
CA THR A 77 -0.27 6.73 -4.66
C THR A 77 0.77 5.62 -4.52
N SER A 78 0.39 4.39 -4.89
CA SER A 78 1.32 3.24 -4.90
C SER A 78 2.54 3.50 -5.80
N ARG A 79 2.39 4.25 -6.89
CA ARG A 79 3.49 4.64 -7.80
C ARG A 79 4.58 5.44 -7.09
N GLU A 80 4.18 6.28 -6.15
CA GLU A 80 5.08 7.19 -5.44
C GLU A 80 5.81 6.54 -4.28
N LEU A 81 5.32 5.40 -3.78
CA LEU A 81 5.94 4.69 -2.65
C LEU A 81 7.44 4.46 -2.86
N ILE A 82 7.81 3.87 -3.99
CA ILE A 82 9.20 3.53 -4.29
C ILE A 82 10.00 4.77 -4.67
N SER A 83 9.47 5.63 -5.54
CA SER A 83 10.18 6.82 -6.05
C SER A 83 10.44 7.85 -4.93
N SER A 84 9.45 8.15 -4.10
CA SER A 84 9.62 9.07 -2.97
C SER A 84 10.56 8.51 -1.90
N THR A 85 10.50 7.19 -1.64
CA THR A 85 11.43 6.54 -0.72
C THR A 85 12.87 6.62 -1.23
N LEU A 86 13.11 6.38 -2.51
CA LEU A 86 14.44 6.54 -3.13
C LEU A 86 14.93 7.97 -3.02
N ALA A 87 14.10 8.95 -3.36
CA ALA A 87 14.46 10.36 -3.33
C ALA A 87 14.83 10.82 -1.89
N ILE A 88 14.08 10.36 -0.87
CA ILE A 88 14.41 10.65 0.54
C ILE A 88 15.74 9.99 0.93
N GLN A 89 15.97 8.73 0.55
CA GLN A 89 17.23 8.05 0.85
C GLN A 89 18.43 8.74 0.22
N ASP A 90 18.29 9.31 -0.97
CA ASP A 90 19.36 10.02 -1.66
C ASP A 90 19.78 11.33 -0.95
N LYS A 91 18.94 11.86 -0.04
CA LYS A 91 19.26 12.99 0.81
C LYS A 91 20.22 12.66 1.95
N VAL A 92 20.32 11.42 2.35
CA VAL A 92 21.25 11.01 3.42
C VAL A 92 22.69 11.12 2.91
N ARG A 93 23.46 12.06 3.45
CA ARG A 93 24.85 12.31 3.04
C ARG A 93 25.77 11.12 3.27
N ASP A 94 25.66 10.50 4.44
CA ASP A 94 26.39 9.28 4.74
C ASP A 94 25.51 8.05 4.43
N GLN A 95 25.67 7.51 3.24
CA GLN A 95 24.92 6.35 2.76
C GLN A 95 25.18 5.07 3.58
N ARG A 96 26.23 5.04 4.38
CA ARG A 96 26.51 3.93 5.31
C ARG A 96 25.47 3.85 6.42
N ARG A 97 24.79 4.93 6.74
CA ARG A 97 23.68 4.97 7.70
C ARG A 97 22.39 4.35 7.17
N ILE A 98 22.31 4.10 5.87
CA ILE A 98 21.20 3.39 5.25
C ILE A 98 21.61 1.92 5.08
N MET A 99 21.43 1.14 6.14
CA MET A 99 21.93 -0.23 6.26
C MET A 99 21.56 -1.13 5.07
N HIS A 100 20.30 -1.08 4.64
CA HIS A 100 19.84 -1.94 3.54
C HIS A 100 20.43 -1.56 2.16
N ARG A 101 20.91 -0.34 1.95
CA ARG A 101 21.56 0.05 0.69
C ARG A 101 22.90 -0.64 0.46
N LYS A 102 23.60 -0.99 1.53
CA LYS A 102 24.89 -1.68 1.42
C LYS A 102 24.75 -3.13 0.90
N VAL A 103 23.60 -3.72 1.07
CA VAL A 103 23.33 -5.12 0.75
C VAL A 103 22.46 -5.31 -0.48
N LYS A 104 21.96 -4.23 -1.07
CA LYS A 104 21.12 -4.29 -2.26
C LYS A 104 21.95 -4.27 -3.53
N PRO A 105 21.81 -5.26 -4.41
CA PRO A 105 22.36 -5.20 -5.75
C PRO A 105 21.64 -4.15 -6.63
N ASN A 106 20.38 -3.83 -6.29
CA ASN A 106 19.55 -2.84 -6.98
C ASN A 106 18.91 -1.90 -5.95
N PRO A 107 19.17 -0.58 -5.98
CA PRO A 107 18.64 0.37 -5.01
C PRO A 107 17.11 0.49 -5.03
N ALA A 108 16.44 0.15 -6.14
CA ALA A 108 14.99 0.22 -6.29
C ALA A 108 14.26 -1.06 -5.83
N ILE A 109 14.94 -1.98 -5.14
CA ILE A 109 14.35 -3.18 -4.53
C ILE A 109 14.29 -2.99 -3.02
N PHE A 110 13.07 -2.98 -2.46
CA PHE A 110 12.81 -2.84 -1.03
C PHE A 110 12.18 -4.12 -0.48
N ILE A 111 12.82 -4.73 0.51
CA ILE A 111 12.31 -5.93 1.19
C ILE A 111 12.36 -5.66 2.69
N GLN A 112 11.20 -5.68 3.34
CA GLN A 112 11.07 -5.35 4.75
C GLN A 112 10.18 -6.37 5.48
N ASN A 113 10.62 -6.82 6.65
CA ASN A 113 9.84 -7.72 7.51
C ASN A 113 9.18 -8.86 6.72
N SER A 114 9.94 -9.54 5.87
CA SER A 114 9.43 -10.53 4.93
C SER A 114 10.33 -11.74 4.88
N PHE A 115 9.77 -12.90 4.59
CA PHE A 115 10.51 -14.08 4.18
C PHE A 115 10.58 -14.12 2.66
N THR A 116 11.78 -14.11 2.09
CA THR A 116 11.96 -13.99 0.64
C THR A 116 13.01 -15.01 0.16
N GLN A 117 12.58 -15.96 -0.64
CA GLN A 117 13.45 -16.95 -1.30
C GLN A 117 13.39 -16.87 -2.82
N VAL A 118 12.58 -16.01 -3.38
CA VAL A 118 12.52 -15.75 -4.82
C VAL A 118 13.86 -15.22 -5.34
N LYS A 119 14.26 -15.69 -6.52
CA LYS A 119 15.46 -15.18 -7.19
C LYS A 119 15.18 -13.81 -7.79
N LEU A 120 15.93 -12.81 -7.34
CA LEU A 120 15.84 -11.44 -7.83
C LEU A 120 17.07 -11.07 -8.64
N SER A 121 16.87 -10.24 -9.67
CA SER A 121 17.91 -9.70 -10.54
C SER A 121 17.70 -8.20 -10.76
N ALA A 122 18.54 -7.57 -11.56
CA ALA A 122 18.36 -6.17 -11.97
C ALA A 122 17.07 -5.93 -12.78
N GLU A 123 16.50 -6.97 -13.38
CA GLU A 123 15.24 -6.89 -14.12
C GLU A 123 14.03 -6.66 -13.21
N ASN A 124 14.16 -7.03 -11.92
CA ASN A 124 13.14 -6.79 -10.90
C ASN A 124 13.19 -5.36 -10.33
N ALA A 125 13.39 -4.36 -11.17
CA ALA A 125 13.47 -2.96 -10.74
C ALA A 125 12.12 -2.44 -10.22
N ASN A 126 12.17 -1.49 -9.26
CA ASN A 126 11.00 -0.89 -8.63
C ASN A 126 10.10 -1.94 -7.96
N LEU A 127 10.69 -2.70 -7.05
CA LEU A 127 10.03 -3.75 -6.30
C LEU A 127 9.94 -3.39 -4.81
N TRP A 128 8.74 -3.55 -4.23
CA TRP A 128 8.49 -3.42 -2.80
C TRP A 128 7.86 -4.69 -2.26
N ILE A 129 8.52 -5.35 -1.31
CA ILE A 129 7.99 -6.52 -0.62
C ILE A 129 7.98 -6.20 0.87
N GLU A 130 6.80 -6.21 1.49
CA GLU A 130 6.66 -5.93 2.91
C GLU A 130 5.68 -6.89 3.56
N ASN A 131 6.02 -7.35 4.78
CA ASN A 131 5.16 -8.20 5.59
C ASN A 131 4.64 -9.42 4.82
N SER A 132 5.51 -10.09 4.06
CA SER A 132 5.11 -11.09 3.07
C SER A 132 6.02 -12.30 3.05
N HIS A 133 5.43 -13.47 2.77
CA HIS A 133 6.13 -14.69 2.44
C HIS A 133 6.16 -14.87 0.92
N VAL A 134 7.34 -14.73 0.32
CA VAL A 134 7.58 -14.88 -1.12
C VAL A 134 8.60 -15.99 -1.34
N GLY A 135 8.10 -17.21 -1.56
CA GLY A 135 8.89 -18.43 -1.65
C GLY A 135 9.58 -18.64 -3.00
N GLU A 136 10.27 -19.75 -3.16
CA GLU A 136 11.02 -20.12 -4.38
C GLU A 136 10.12 -20.31 -5.61
N GLY A 137 8.84 -20.69 -5.40
CA GLY A 137 7.88 -20.91 -6.48
C GLY A 137 7.35 -19.64 -7.15
N TRP A 138 7.74 -18.46 -6.65
CA TRP A 138 7.33 -17.19 -7.23
C TRP A 138 8.25 -16.76 -8.36
N LYS A 139 7.66 -16.15 -9.37
CA LYS A 139 8.36 -15.41 -10.43
C LYS A 139 7.82 -13.99 -10.43
N LEU A 140 8.71 -13.03 -10.19
CA LEU A 140 8.37 -11.63 -10.10
C LEU A 140 8.87 -10.89 -11.34
N GLY A 141 8.10 -9.91 -11.77
CA GLY A 141 8.48 -8.93 -12.78
C GLY A 141 9.10 -7.68 -12.14
N SER A 142 8.84 -6.55 -12.76
CA SER A 142 9.23 -5.21 -12.31
C SER A 142 8.00 -4.38 -11.90
N ARG A 143 8.22 -3.26 -11.19
CA ARG A 143 7.17 -2.31 -10.83
C ARG A 143 6.03 -2.95 -10.02
N GLN A 144 6.39 -3.65 -8.94
CA GLN A 144 5.47 -4.44 -8.14
C GLN A 144 5.54 -4.04 -6.66
N ILE A 145 4.39 -4.09 -6.01
CA ILE A 145 4.23 -3.94 -4.57
C ILE A 145 3.54 -5.21 -4.06
N ILE A 146 4.17 -5.91 -3.11
CA ILE A 146 3.66 -7.14 -2.53
C ILE A 146 3.59 -6.97 -1.02
N THR A 147 2.39 -6.99 -0.46
CA THR A 147 2.16 -6.74 0.96
C THR A 147 1.22 -7.75 1.58
N GLY A 148 1.45 -8.06 2.86
CA GLY A 148 0.54 -8.83 3.68
C GLY A 148 0.44 -10.32 3.36
N VAL A 149 1.24 -10.86 2.46
CA VAL A 149 1.15 -12.27 2.03
C VAL A 149 1.51 -13.20 3.18
N PRO A 150 0.59 -14.08 3.63
CA PRO A 150 0.86 -15.04 4.70
C PRO A 150 1.84 -16.14 4.25
N GLU A 151 2.30 -16.95 5.19
CA GLU A 151 3.10 -18.15 4.88
C GLU A 151 2.38 -19.05 3.89
N ASN A 152 3.08 -19.46 2.83
CA ASN A 152 2.51 -20.20 1.71
C ASN A 152 3.55 -21.03 0.95
N HIS A 153 3.07 -21.93 0.09
CA HIS A 153 3.87 -22.70 -0.86
C HIS A 153 3.40 -22.48 -2.31
N TRP A 154 2.99 -21.27 -2.64
CA TRP A 154 2.41 -20.95 -3.94
C TRP A 154 3.44 -20.94 -5.06
N ASN A 155 2.98 -21.33 -6.25
CA ASN A 155 3.68 -21.11 -7.51
C ASN A 155 2.95 -20.00 -8.27
N ILE A 156 3.46 -18.78 -8.19
CA ILE A 156 2.85 -17.59 -8.78
C ILE A 156 3.81 -16.97 -9.79
N ASN A 157 3.31 -16.71 -10.99
CA ASN A 157 3.98 -15.86 -11.98
C ASN A 157 3.25 -14.53 -12.02
N LEU A 158 3.86 -13.48 -11.45
CA LEU A 158 3.25 -12.18 -11.33
C LEU A 158 3.74 -11.26 -12.45
N PRO A 159 2.85 -10.82 -13.37
CA PRO A 159 3.22 -9.93 -14.48
C PRO A 159 3.75 -8.58 -14.01
N ASP A 160 4.53 -7.90 -14.86
CA ASP A 160 5.03 -6.54 -14.61
C ASP A 160 3.88 -5.58 -14.27
N GLY A 161 4.13 -4.72 -13.28
CA GLY A 161 3.16 -3.72 -12.85
C GLY A 161 1.97 -4.25 -12.05
N VAL A 162 1.86 -5.56 -11.84
CA VAL A 162 0.82 -6.17 -11.01
C VAL A 162 1.27 -6.23 -9.56
N CYS A 163 0.47 -5.70 -8.68
CA CYS A 163 0.68 -5.64 -7.25
C CYS A 163 -0.27 -6.58 -6.52
N ILE A 164 0.11 -7.03 -5.34
CA ILE A 164 -0.70 -7.88 -4.46
C ILE A 164 -0.71 -7.29 -3.06
N ASP A 165 -1.90 -7.16 -2.51
CA ASP A 165 -2.10 -6.88 -1.11
C ASP A 165 -3.04 -7.93 -0.52
N ILE A 166 -2.60 -8.64 0.51
CA ILE A 166 -3.41 -9.60 1.24
C ILE A 166 -3.77 -8.98 2.58
N VAL A 167 -5.06 -8.79 2.79
CA VAL A 167 -5.57 -8.14 4.00
C VAL A 167 -6.24 -9.17 4.89
N PRO A 168 -5.80 -9.34 6.14
CA PRO A 168 -6.48 -10.22 7.09
C PRO A 168 -7.82 -9.61 7.53
N MET A 169 -8.85 -10.45 7.57
CA MET A 169 -10.22 -10.12 7.95
C MET A 169 -10.65 -10.99 9.11
N GLY A 170 -11.38 -10.43 10.07
CA GLY A 170 -11.83 -11.18 11.25
C GLY A 170 -10.71 -12.03 11.86
N ASP A 171 -11.05 -13.22 12.38
CA ASP A 171 -10.10 -14.08 13.10
C ASP A 171 -9.26 -14.97 12.18
N ALA A 172 -9.77 -15.36 11.00
CA ALA A 172 -9.10 -16.36 10.16
C ALA A 172 -9.10 -16.04 8.67
N ALA A 173 -9.99 -15.19 8.17
CA ALA A 173 -10.14 -14.92 6.75
C ALA A 173 -9.07 -13.95 6.22
N PHE A 174 -8.91 -13.97 4.89
CA PHE A 174 -8.08 -13.07 4.12
C PHE A 174 -8.83 -12.59 2.88
N VAL A 175 -8.56 -11.38 2.48
CA VAL A 175 -8.98 -10.82 1.19
C VAL A 175 -7.81 -10.84 0.23
N ALA A 176 -8.03 -11.37 -0.98
CA ALA A 176 -7.11 -11.21 -2.10
C ALA A 176 -7.39 -9.89 -2.82
N ARG A 177 -6.47 -8.93 -2.71
CA ARG A 177 -6.57 -7.62 -3.36
C ARG A 177 -5.41 -7.40 -4.34
N PRO A 178 -5.39 -8.04 -5.51
CA PRO A 178 -4.47 -7.66 -6.58
C PRO A 178 -4.92 -6.36 -7.24
N TYR A 179 -3.96 -5.56 -7.70
CA TYR A 179 -4.21 -4.30 -8.43
C TYR A 179 -3.03 -3.97 -9.36
N GLY A 180 -3.26 -3.15 -10.36
CA GLY A 180 -2.19 -2.62 -11.20
C GLY A 180 -1.56 -1.36 -10.60
N LEU A 181 -0.25 -1.23 -10.69
CA LEU A 181 0.47 -0.08 -10.12
C LEU A 181 -0.02 1.26 -10.68
N ASP A 182 -0.44 1.26 -11.93
CA ASP A 182 -0.91 2.45 -12.66
C ASP A 182 -2.43 2.51 -12.84
N ASP A 183 -3.18 1.64 -12.18
CA ASP A 183 -4.62 1.57 -12.37
C ASP A 183 -5.32 2.87 -11.96
N VAL A 184 -6.33 3.22 -12.74
CA VAL A 184 -7.40 4.14 -12.34
C VAL A 184 -8.55 3.29 -11.83
N PHE A 185 -8.46 2.86 -10.58
CA PHE A 185 -9.42 2.00 -9.90
C PHE A 185 -10.59 2.83 -9.32
N LYS A 186 -11.16 3.68 -10.18
CA LYS A 186 -12.26 4.59 -9.85
C LYS A 186 -13.05 4.91 -11.12
N GLY A 187 -14.39 4.96 -11.02
CA GLY A 187 -15.28 5.33 -12.09
C GLY A 187 -16.19 4.21 -12.55
N ASP A 188 -17.01 4.48 -13.56
CA ASP A 188 -18.03 3.58 -14.05
C ASP A 188 -17.44 2.25 -14.54
N LEU A 189 -18.01 1.15 -14.06
CA LEU A 189 -17.64 -0.23 -14.41
C LEU A 189 -17.70 -0.53 -15.92
N ARG A 190 -18.47 0.23 -16.68
CA ARG A 190 -18.66 0.07 -18.13
C ARG A 190 -17.74 0.98 -18.94
N ASN A 191 -16.99 1.86 -18.29
CA ASN A 191 -16.11 2.81 -18.96
C ASN A 191 -14.73 2.20 -19.16
N ASP A 192 -14.25 2.20 -20.39
CA ASP A 192 -12.91 1.67 -20.74
C ASP A 192 -11.75 2.45 -20.11
N SER A 193 -11.98 3.68 -19.63
CA SER A 193 -10.99 4.44 -18.87
C SER A 193 -10.84 3.98 -17.42
N THR A 194 -11.78 3.18 -16.90
CA THR A 194 -11.71 2.55 -15.59
C THR A 194 -10.84 1.30 -15.69
N THR A 195 -9.63 1.37 -15.14
CA THR A 195 -8.61 0.32 -15.32
C THR A 195 -8.45 -0.56 -14.08
N TYR A 196 -8.17 -1.84 -14.33
CA TYR A 196 -7.86 -2.85 -13.34
C TYR A 196 -6.84 -3.85 -13.88
N LEU A 197 -5.77 -4.08 -13.14
CA LEU A 197 -4.66 -4.97 -13.52
C LEU A 197 -4.07 -4.65 -14.90
N GLY A 198 -3.96 -3.33 -15.19
CA GLY A 198 -3.37 -2.83 -16.43
C GLY A 198 -4.27 -2.86 -17.67
N ASN A 199 -5.52 -3.29 -17.54
CA ASN A 199 -6.51 -3.32 -18.62
C ASN A 199 -7.75 -2.50 -18.25
N SER A 200 -8.65 -2.23 -19.21
CA SER A 200 -9.99 -1.78 -18.84
C SER A 200 -10.69 -2.87 -18.01
N PHE A 201 -11.52 -2.45 -17.05
CA PHE A 201 -12.24 -3.41 -16.21
C PHE A 201 -13.17 -4.31 -17.05
N THR A 202 -13.76 -3.77 -18.10
CA THR A 202 -14.59 -4.53 -19.06
C THR A 202 -13.79 -5.63 -19.76
N GLN A 203 -12.54 -5.34 -20.16
CA GLN A 203 -11.67 -6.34 -20.76
C GLN A 203 -11.25 -7.41 -19.74
N TRP A 204 -10.92 -7.02 -18.49
CA TRP A 204 -10.58 -7.97 -17.43
C TRP A 204 -11.72 -8.96 -17.15
N MET A 205 -12.97 -8.48 -17.11
CA MET A 205 -14.16 -9.34 -16.96
C MET A 205 -14.35 -10.29 -18.15
N LYS A 206 -14.21 -9.76 -19.36
CA LYS A 206 -14.36 -10.55 -20.59
C LYS A 206 -13.36 -11.69 -20.67
N GLU A 207 -12.10 -11.45 -20.33
CA GLU A 207 -11.06 -12.50 -20.33
C GLU A 207 -11.34 -13.61 -19.33
N ARG A 208 -12.07 -13.31 -18.26
CA ARG A 208 -12.47 -14.25 -17.19
C ARG A 208 -13.86 -14.81 -17.38
N GLU A 209 -14.52 -14.43 -18.47
CA GLU A 209 -15.90 -14.85 -18.80
C GLU A 209 -16.86 -14.63 -17.63
N ILE A 210 -16.79 -13.44 -17.01
CA ILE A 210 -17.71 -12.98 -15.97
C ILE A 210 -18.43 -11.71 -16.44
N GLY A 211 -19.64 -11.49 -15.91
CA GLY A 211 -20.46 -10.32 -16.22
C GLY A 211 -20.69 -9.43 -15.00
N LEU A 212 -21.32 -8.29 -15.23
CA LEU A 212 -21.70 -7.37 -14.16
C LEU A 212 -22.69 -7.99 -13.16
N GLU A 213 -23.48 -8.98 -13.61
CA GLU A 213 -24.38 -9.77 -12.76
C GLU A 213 -23.66 -10.62 -11.72
N ASP A 214 -22.38 -10.97 -11.96
CA ASP A 214 -21.54 -11.72 -11.03
C ASP A 214 -20.95 -10.82 -9.93
N ILE A 215 -21.01 -9.50 -10.14
CA ILE A 215 -20.58 -8.49 -9.19
C ILE A 215 -21.80 -8.04 -8.38
N LYS A 216 -21.99 -8.65 -7.21
CA LYS A 216 -23.15 -8.38 -6.34
C LYS A 216 -22.98 -7.02 -5.66
N GLY A 217 -23.62 -5.99 -6.20
CA GLY A 217 -23.64 -4.65 -5.61
C GLY A 217 -24.55 -3.72 -6.39
N ARG A 218 -24.94 -2.58 -5.78
CA ARG A 218 -25.76 -1.53 -6.40
C ARG A 218 -24.94 -0.32 -6.80
N THR A 219 -23.69 -0.53 -7.19
CA THR A 219 -22.80 0.57 -7.55
C THR A 219 -22.35 0.43 -8.99
N ASP A 220 -22.22 1.56 -9.65
CA ASP A 220 -21.61 1.65 -10.96
C ASP A 220 -20.12 2.06 -10.86
N ASP A 221 -19.59 2.38 -9.66
CA ASP A 221 -18.20 2.75 -9.43
C ASP A 221 -17.36 1.54 -9.00
N LEU A 222 -16.24 1.30 -9.69
CA LEU A 222 -15.34 0.18 -9.42
C LEU A 222 -14.76 0.21 -7.99
N GLN A 223 -14.49 1.39 -7.44
CA GLN A 223 -13.93 1.53 -6.08
C GLN A 223 -14.88 0.97 -5.02
N ALA A 224 -16.19 1.13 -5.24
CA ALA A 224 -17.24 0.63 -4.36
C ALA A 224 -17.76 -0.75 -4.76
N ALA A 225 -17.28 -1.32 -5.87
CA ALA A 225 -17.74 -2.63 -6.35
C ALA A 225 -17.07 -3.78 -5.56
N PRO A 226 -17.83 -4.81 -5.13
CA PRO A 226 -17.30 -5.96 -4.40
C PRO A 226 -16.63 -6.94 -5.36
N VAL A 227 -15.35 -6.70 -5.66
CA VAL A 227 -14.56 -7.51 -6.61
C VAL A 227 -13.49 -8.37 -5.95
N PHE A 228 -13.17 -8.12 -4.68
CA PHE A 228 -12.08 -8.77 -3.96
C PHE A 228 -12.59 -9.96 -3.13
N PRO A 229 -12.23 -11.20 -3.49
CA PRO A 229 -12.75 -12.38 -2.81
C PRO A 229 -12.14 -12.59 -1.43
N VAL A 230 -12.97 -13.09 -0.52
CA VAL A 230 -12.61 -13.48 0.85
C VAL A 230 -12.52 -14.99 0.94
N THR A 231 -11.48 -15.51 1.59
CA THR A 231 -11.34 -16.93 1.90
C THR A 231 -10.61 -17.15 3.22
N THR A 232 -10.84 -18.29 3.87
CA THR A 232 -10.09 -18.76 5.04
C THR A 232 -8.98 -19.75 4.68
N SER A 233 -8.93 -20.22 3.43
CA SER A 233 -7.94 -21.18 2.94
C SER A 233 -6.77 -20.47 2.27
N ILE A 234 -5.56 -20.76 2.72
CA ILE A 234 -4.32 -20.25 2.11
C ILE A 234 -4.14 -20.80 0.70
N GLU A 235 -4.54 -22.04 0.45
CA GLU A 235 -4.48 -22.67 -0.86
C GLU A 235 -5.43 -21.98 -1.85
N GLU A 236 -6.69 -21.78 -1.46
CA GLU A 236 -7.67 -21.07 -2.28
C GLU A 236 -7.24 -19.63 -2.58
N LEU A 237 -6.62 -18.96 -1.60
CA LEU A 237 -6.07 -17.61 -1.76
C LEU A 237 -5.05 -17.55 -2.91
N GLY A 238 -4.12 -18.52 -2.97
CA GLY A 238 -3.15 -18.63 -4.06
C GLY A 238 -3.78 -18.90 -5.42
N ILE A 239 -4.82 -19.73 -5.49
CA ILE A 239 -5.58 -20.02 -6.71
C ILE A 239 -6.32 -18.75 -7.20
N LEU A 240 -6.95 -18.04 -6.28
CA LEU A 240 -7.66 -16.78 -6.57
C LEU A 240 -6.70 -15.72 -7.14
N ILE A 241 -5.52 -15.54 -6.52
CA ILE A 241 -4.51 -14.59 -7.01
C ILE A 241 -4.06 -14.95 -8.43
N ARG A 242 -3.74 -16.21 -8.70
CA ARG A 242 -3.34 -16.67 -10.03
C ARG A 242 -4.42 -16.38 -11.06
N TRP A 243 -5.66 -16.73 -10.76
CA TRP A 243 -6.78 -16.49 -11.66
C TRP A 243 -7.03 -14.99 -11.88
N MET A 244 -7.00 -14.20 -10.83
CA MET A 244 -7.26 -12.76 -10.94
C MET A 244 -6.16 -12.03 -11.71
N THR A 245 -4.90 -12.50 -11.67
CA THR A 245 -3.76 -11.78 -12.25
C THR A 245 -3.28 -12.34 -13.58
N ALA A 246 -2.95 -13.63 -13.66
CA ALA A 246 -2.19 -14.17 -14.78
C ALA A 246 -2.88 -15.33 -15.54
N GLU A 247 -3.81 -16.04 -14.91
CA GLU A 247 -4.39 -17.27 -15.45
C GLU A 247 -5.92 -17.20 -15.58
N PRO A 248 -6.48 -16.34 -16.44
CA PRO A 248 -7.93 -16.15 -16.56
C PRO A 248 -8.69 -17.44 -16.92
N GLN A 249 -8.03 -18.40 -17.58
CA GLN A 249 -8.58 -19.69 -17.96
C GLN A 249 -8.62 -20.74 -16.84
N LEU A 250 -8.09 -20.44 -15.65
CA LEU A 250 -8.08 -21.36 -14.49
C LEU A 250 -9.49 -21.55 -13.95
N LYS A 251 -10.15 -22.65 -14.35
CA LYS A 251 -11.56 -22.93 -14.01
C LYS A 251 -11.83 -22.92 -12.52
N GLU A 252 -10.95 -23.55 -11.75
CA GLU A 252 -11.06 -23.58 -10.29
C GLU A 252 -11.06 -22.17 -9.68
N GLY A 253 -10.20 -21.28 -10.19
CA GLY A 253 -10.14 -19.88 -9.75
C GLY A 253 -11.43 -19.11 -10.06
N LYS A 254 -12.01 -19.32 -11.24
CA LYS A 254 -13.33 -18.77 -11.61
C LYS A 254 -14.43 -19.25 -10.67
N GLU A 255 -14.52 -20.56 -10.44
CA GLU A 255 -15.52 -21.16 -9.55
C GLU A 255 -15.39 -20.66 -8.11
N LEU A 256 -14.15 -20.57 -7.61
CA LEU A 256 -13.84 -20.00 -6.29
C LEU A 256 -14.31 -18.55 -6.21
N TRP A 257 -13.94 -17.72 -7.18
CA TRP A 257 -14.30 -16.30 -7.18
C TRP A 257 -15.80 -16.08 -7.26
N LEU A 258 -16.52 -16.86 -8.09
CA LEU A 258 -17.98 -16.74 -8.21
C LEU A 258 -18.71 -17.08 -6.91
N ARG A 259 -18.25 -18.10 -6.17
CA ARG A 259 -18.88 -18.53 -4.91
C ARG A 259 -18.45 -17.73 -3.68
N ALA A 260 -17.27 -17.11 -3.72
CA ALA A 260 -16.72 -16.38 -2.58
C ALA A 260 -17.57 -15.16 -2.23
N GLU A 261 -17.62 -14.82 -0.94
CA GLU A 261 -17.95 -13.48 -0.50
C GLU A 261 -16.91 -12.52 -1.09
N LYS A 262 -17.36 -11.34 -1.51
CA LYS A 262 -16.46 -10.32 -2.07
C LYS A 262 -16.69 -9.00 -1.38
N LEU A 263 -15.61 -8.26 -1.19
CA LEU A 263 -15.60 -6.92 -0.62
C LEU A 263 -15.13 -5.89 -1.64
N SER A 264 -15.61 -4.68 -1.49
CA SER A 264 -15.07 -3.49 -2.17
C SER A 264 -13.80 -2.99 -1.50
N ALA A 265 -13.09 -2.06 -2.14
CA ALA A 265 -11.92 -1.40 -1.56
C ALA A 265 -12.27 -0.67 -0.25
N ASP A 266 -13.44 -0.02 -0.20
CA ASP A 266 -13.90 0.73 0.97
C ASP A 266 -14.23 -0.23 2.14
N GLU A 267 -14.92 -1.34 1.85
CA GLU A 267 -15.26 -2.35 2.87
C GLU A 267 -14.00 -3.02 3.43
N ILE A 268 -12.99 -3.30 2.62
CA ILE A 268 -11.70 -3.82 3.10
C ILE A 268 -11.06 -2.84 4.08
N SER A 269 -11.02 -1.56 3.73
CA SER A 269 -10.42 -0.52 4.59
C SER A 269 -11.13 -0.40 5.94
N ALA A 270 -12.46 -0.55 5.95
CA ALA A 270 -13.27 -0.48 7.16
C ALA A 270 -13.17 -1.72 8.07
N GLN A 271 -12.87 -2.90 7.51
CA GLN A 271 -12.98 -4.19 8.20
C GLN A 271 -11.64 -4.90 8.41
N ALA A 272 -10.53 -4.34 7.93
CA ALA A 272 -9.20 -4.95 8.04
C ALA A 272 -8.81 -5.24 9.50
N ASN A 273 -8.33 -6.45 9.77
CA ASN A 273 -7.79 -6.80 11.09
C ASN A 273 -6.32 -6.40 11.19
N LEU A 274 -6.09 -5.18 11.68
CA LEU A 274 -4.75 -4.62 11.82
C LEU A 274 -3.90 -5.35 12.86
N GLU A 275 -4.51 -5.95 13.89
CA GLU A 275 -3.76 -6.71 14.91
C GLU A 275 -3.10 -7.94 14.29
N ARG A 276 -3.82 -8.68 13.45
CA ARG A 276 -3.27 -9.82 12.71
C ARG A 276 -2.16 -9.37 11.75
N LEU A 277 -2.35 -8.25 11.07
CA LEU A 277 -1.33 -7.68 10.17
C LEU A 277 -0.04 -7.33 10.92
N TYR A 278 -0.15 -6.68 12.07
CA TYR A 278 0.99 -6.33 12.92
C TYR A 278 1.63 -7.57 13.57
N ALA A 279 0.84 -8.57 13.94
CA ALA A 279 1.35 -9.82 14.47
C ALA A 279 2.21 -10.57 13.43
N GLN A 280 1.73 -10.66 12.19
CA GLN A 280 2.47 -11.24 11.06
C GLN A 280 3.79 -10.48 10.81
N ARG A 281 3.73 -9.16 10.75
CA ARG A 281 4.90 -8.29 10.58
C ARG A 281 5.95 -8.52 11.67
N SER A 282 5.50 -8.62 12.92
CA SER A 282 6.37 -8.84 14.06
C SER A 282 7.01 -10.23 14.04
N ALA A 283 6.26 -11.25 13.58
CA ALA A 283 6.78 -12.60 13.40
C ALA A 283 7.88 -12.65 12.35
N PHE A 284 7.65 -12.14 11.13
CA PHE A 284 8.67 -12.09 10.08
C PHE A 284 9.91 -11.29 10.51
N ARG A 285 9.72 -10.17 11.18
CA ARG A 285 10.84 -9.37 11.69
C ARG A 285 11.67 -10.17 12.69
N ARG A 286 11.03 -10.83 13.65
CA ARG A 286 11.72 -11.65 14.65
C ARG A 286 12.49 -12.81 14.01
N ASP A 287 11.87 -13.50 13.04
CA ASP A 287 12.48 -14.65 12.38
C ASP A 287 13.68 -14.23 11.51
N ASN A 288 13.60 -13.10 10.83
CA ASN A 288 14.72 -12.53 10.08
C ASN A 288 15.89 -12.20 10.99
N TRP A 289 15.66 -11.56 12.13
CA TRP A 289 16.71 -11.23 13.08
C TRP A 289 17.25 -12.47 13.80
N LYS A 290 16.41 -13.46 14.08
CA LYS A 290 16.86 -14.74 14.62
C LYS A 290 17.78 -15.50 13.63
N GLY A 291 17.42 -15.52 12.35
CA GLY A 291 18.25 -16.07 11.29
C GLY A 291 19.58 -15.32 11.15
N LEU A 292 19.57 -14.00 11.24
CA LEU A 292 20.77 -13.18 11.24
C LEU A 292 21.64 -13.47 12.46
N SER A 293 21.06 -13.58 13.67
CA SER A 293 21.81 -13.92 14.90
C SER A 293 22.58 -15.23 14.77
N ALA A 294 21.95 -16.26 14.19
CA ALA A 294 22.56 -17.58 14.00
C ALA A 294 23.71 -17.59 12.99
N ASN A 295 23.78 -16.61 12.07
CA ASN A 295 24.73 -16.56 10.98
C ASN A 295 25.39 -15.19 10.82
N TYR A 296 25.48 -14.43 11.89
CA TYR A 296 25.90 -13.02 11.83
C TYR A 296 27.25 -12.80 11.15
N GLU A 297 28.26 -13.62 11.49
CA GLU A 297 29.59 -13.55 10.90
C GLU A 297 29.63 -13.78 9.39
N LYS A 298 28.65 -14.53 8.87
CA LYS A 298 28.49 -14.78 7.43
C LYS A 298 27.58 -13.78 6.74
N SER A 299 26.98 -12.87 7.49
CA SER A 299 26.06 -11.90 6.97
C SER A 299 26.76 -10.70 6.37
N VAL A 300 26.03 -9.99 5.49
CA VAL A 300 26.48 -8.72 4.92
C VAL A 300 26.53 -7.60 5.95
N PHE A 301 25.95 -7.80 7.13
CA PHE A 301 25.97 -6.82 8.24
C PHE A 301 27.23 -6.93 9.11
N TYR A 302 28.02 -7.98 8.94
CA TYR A 302 29.32 -8.09 9.60
C TYR A 302 30.20 -6.88 9.18
N GLN A 303 30.70 -6.12 10.12
CA GLN A 303 31.44 -4.86 9.93
C GLN A 303 30.57 -3.63 9.56
N LEU A 304 29.25 -3.69 9.62
CA LEU A 304 28.40 -2.50 9.60
C LEU A 304 28.25 -1.93 11.01
N ASP A 305 27.36 -0.96 11.18
CA ASP A 305 27.13 -0.28 12.46
C ASP A 305 26.77 -1.30 13.56
N LEU A 306 27.80 -1.75 14.29
CA LEU A 306 27.71 -2.86 15.23
C LEU A 306 26.79 -2.51 16.42
N GLN A 307 26.81 -1.24 16.85
CA GLN A 307 25.99 -0.78 17.96
C GLN A 307 24.49 -0.78 17.60
N ASP A 308 24.15 -0.30 16.40
CA ASP A 308 22.75 -0.31 15.96
C ASP A 308 22.24 -1.73 15.79
N ALA A 309 23.07 -2.65 15.29
CA ALA A 309 22.72 -4.06 15.21
C ALA A 309 22.54 -4.69 16.60
N ALA A 310 23.44 -4.43 17.54
CA ALA A 310 23.33 -4.94 18.91
C ALA A 310 22.05 -4.44 19.60
N ASN A 311 21.74 -3.16 19.46
CA ASN A 311 20.53 -2.55 20.02
C ASN A 311 19.26 -3.19 19.47
N GLU A 312 19.23 -3.56 18.19
CA GLU A 312 18.06 -4.22 17.59
C GLU A 312 17.86 -5.65 18.11
N PHE A 313 18.93 -6.41 18.33
CA PHE A 313 18.83 -7.73 18.98
C PHE A 313 18.23 -7.60 20.39
N VAL A 314 18.71 -6.66 21.19
CA VAL A 314 18.18 -6.39 22.54
C VAL A 314 16.69 -6.01 22.47
N ARG A 315 16.33 -5.11 21.56
CA ARG A 315 14.95 -4.66 21.39
C ARG A 315 13.97 -5.79 21.04
N LEU A 316 14.45 -6.80 20.30
CA LEU A 316 13.67 -7.98 19.91
C LEU A 316 13.71 -9.11 20.94
N ASN A 317 14.38 -8.90 22.09
CA ASN A 317 14.61 -9.91 23.12
C ASN A 317 15.27 -11.19 22.56
N LEU A 318 16.29 -10.98 21.71
CA LEU A 318 17.13 -12.03 21.12
C LEU A 318 18.54 -11.95 21.70
N ASP A 319 19.25 -13.09 21.67
CA ASP A 319 20.65 -13.12 22.09
C ASP A 319 21.51 -12.27 21.13
N VAL A 320 22.26 -11.33 21.70
CA VAL A 320 23.21 -10.54 20.94
C VAL A 320 24.41 -11.45 20.60
N PRO A 321 24.78 -11.58 19.30
CA PRO A 321 25.96 -12.35 18.88
C PRO A 321 27.22 -11.91 19.61
N ALA A 322 28.09 -12.87 19.94
CA ALA A 322 29.33 -12.59 20.73
C ALA A 322 30.18 -11.49 20.11
N VAL A 323 30.32 -11.47 18.79
CA VAL A 323 31.07 -10.47 18.03
C VAL A 323 30.55 -9.02 18.24
N LEU A 324 29.26 -8.86 18.56
CA LEU A 324 28.68 -7.55 18.87
C LEU A 324 28.84 -7.16 20.36
N LYS A 325 29.26 -8.08 21.22
CA LYS A 325 29.44 -7.82 22.66
C LYS A 325 30.84 -7.30 22.99
N GLU A 326 31.83 -7.58 22.12
CA GLU A 326 33.22 -7.23 22.35
C GLU A 326 33.52 -5.75 21.98
N ASP A 327 32.71 -5.15 21.10
CA ASP A 327 32.88 -3.77 20.60
C ASP A 327 31.80 -2.81 21.10
N ALA A 328 30.89 -3.25 21.96
CA ALA A 328 29.82 -2.44 22.58
C ALA A 328 30.17 -2.11 24.04
#